data_a7a61b74c7b3ebaa393bf7c5acdd40ea
#
_entry.id   a7a61b74c7b3ebaa393bf7c5acdd40ea
#
_cell.length_a   1.000
_cell.length_b   1.000
_cell.length_c   1.000
_cell.angle_alpha   90.00
_cell.angle_beta   90.00
_cell.angle_gamma   90.00
#
_symmetry.space_group_name_H-M   'P 1'
#
loop_
_entity.id
_entity.type
_entity.pdbx_description
1 polymer ?
#
loop_
_entity_poly.entity_id
_entity_poly.type
_entity_poly.pdbx_seq_one_letter_code
_entity_poly.pdbx_strand_id
1 'polypeptide(L)'
;MKQISKRIDVQWEDPVVPRYNGQRSQRVQCSPVPGIETEKARQSIAAQIEQIPLPDGYKLQWQGERNASTKSMQYLFKNFPFAIILMISILIMLFKDYRKPIIIFCCIPLVFVGVVAVMLLTGKTFNFVAIVGTLGLIGMIIKNGIVLMDEITLQISQGVEPVTALICLLYTSDAADEE
;
A
#
# COMPACT_ATOMS: atom_id res chain seq x y z
N MET A 1 5.39 56.48 -26.27
CA MET A 1 4.38 55.44 -26.51
C MET A 1 3.00 55.98 -26.96
N LYS A 2 2.58 57.13 -26.52
CA LYS A 2 1.28 57.75 -26.98
C LYS A 2 1.20 58.07 -28.48
N GLN A 3 2.33 58.11 -29.20
CA GLN A 3 2.35 58.40 -30.64
C GLN A 3 2.07 57.16 -31.52
N ILE A 4 2.11 55.98 -30.98
CA ILE A 4 1.99 54.71 -31.72
C ILE A 4 0.64 54.02 -31.43
N SER A 5 0.04 54.30 -30.26
CA SER A 5 -1.23 53.68 -29.87
C SER A 5 -2.24 54.71 -29.48
N LYS A 6 -3.46 54.66 -30.09
CA LYS A 6 -4.60 55.51 -29.76
C LYS A 6 -5.27 55.15 -28.44
N ARG A 7 -5.11 53.92 -28.01
CA ARG A 7 -5.72 53.38 -26.78
C ARG A 7 -4.91 52.21 -26.27
N ILE A 8 -4.65 52.19 -24.98
CA ILE A 8 -4.04 51.05 -24.27
C ILE A 8 -5.10 50.50 -23.34
N ASP A 9 -5.62 49.35 -23.67
CA ASP A 9 -6.53 48.59 -22.80
C ASP A 9 -5.71 47.48 -22.07
N VAL A 10 -5.85 47.45 -20.76
CA VAL A 10 -5.28 46.39 -19.95
C VAL A 10 -6.30 45.27 -19.83
N GLN A 11 -5.99 44.13 -20.41
CA GLN A 11 -6.82 42.95 -20.35
C GLN A 11 -6.14 41.94 -19.42
N TRP A 12 -6.92 41.37 -18.51
CA TRP A 12 -6.43 40.29 -17.65
C TRP A 12 -6.58 38.96 -18.38
N GLU A 13 -5.47 38.30 -18.62
CA GLU A 13 -5.45 36.95 -19.19
C GLU A 13 -4.79 35.99 -18.19
N ASP A 14 -5.31 34.78 -18.13
CA ASP A 14 -4.71 33.75 -17.31
C ASP A 14 -3.31 33.39 -17.87
N PRO A 15 -2.21 33.61 -17.14
CA PRO A 15 -0.85 33.38 -17.63
C PRO A 15 -0.60 31.89 -17.88
N VAL A 16 -1.35 31.00 -17.23
CA VAL A 16 -1.25 29.55 -17.35
C VAL A 16 -2.63 28.94 -17.46
N VAL A 17 -2.88 28.23 -18.55
CA VAL A 17 -4.10 27.46 -18.74
C VAL A 17 -3.79 26.00 -18.45
N PRO A 18 -4.12 25.48 -17.24
CA PRO A 18 -3.88 24.08 -16.91
C PRO A 18 -4.74 23.18 -17.79
N ARG A 19 -4.15 22.07 -18.24
CA ARG A 19 -4.84 21.05 -19.03
C ARG A 19 -4.67 19.69 -18.41
N TYR A 20 -5.72 18.91 -18.44
CA TYR A 20 -5.71 17.52 -18.02
C TYR A 20 -6.26 16.65 -19.17
N ASN A 21 -5.50 15.66 -19.61
CA ASN A 21 -5.85 14.85 -20.78
C ASN A 21 -6.21 15.67 -22.05
N GLY A 22 -5.48 16.78 -22.30
CA GLY A 22 -5.73 17.67 -23.44
C GLY A 22 -6.89 18.65 -23.28
N GLN A 23 -7.75 18.47 -22.28
CA GLN A 23 -8.88 19.36 -21.98
C GLN A 23 -8.48 20.44 -20.98
N ARG A 24 -9.07 21.64 -21.10
CA ARG A 24 -8.89 22.69 -20.10
C ARG A 24 -9.41 22.19 -18.76
N SER A 25 -8.64 22.40 -17.71
CA SER A 25 -9.00 21.98 -16.36
C SER A 25 -8.75 23.10 -15.36
N GLN A 26 -9.59 23.18 -14.35
CA GLN A 26 -9.33 24.02 -13.19
C GLN A 26 -9.18 23.12 -11.99
N ARG A 27 -8.15 23.38 -11.17
CA ARG A 27 -7.86 22.60 -9.97
C ARG A 27 -8.16 23.44 -8.75
N VAL A 28 -9.04 22.95 -7.91
CA VAL A 28 -9.23 23.46 -6.55
C VAL A 28 -8.51 22.52 -5.60
N GLN A 29 -7.62 23.05 -4.80
CA GLN A 29 -6.85 22.30 -3.83
C GLN A 29 -7.16 22.79 -2.42
N CYS A 30 -7.46 21.88 -1.52
CA CYS A 30 -7.63 22.13 -0.10
C CYS A 30 -6.86 21.09 0.71
N SER A 31 -6.41 21.50 1.89
CA SER A 31 -5.76 20.61 2.85
C SER A 31 -6.61 20.57 4.12
N PRO A 32 -6.81 19.39 4.71
CA PRO A 32 -7.53 19.30 5.98
C PRO A 32 -6.73 19.94 7.11
N VAL A 33 -7.43 20.30 8.16
CA VAL A 33 -6.80 20.80 9.39
C VAL A 33 -5.94 19.70 10.00
N PRO A 34 -4.77 20.03 10.61
CA PRO A 34 -3.95 19.04 11.28
C PRO A 34 -4.74 18.21 12.30
N GLY A 35 -4.60 16.89 12.24
CA GLY A 35 -5.32 15.95 13.07
C GLY A 35 -6.56 15.30 12.43
N ILE A 36 -7.04 15.81 11.30
CA ILE A 36 -8.11 15.19 10.53
C ILE A 36 -7.51 14.45 9.33
N GLU A 37 -7.88 13.19 9.18
CA GLU A 37 -7.46 12.39 8.04
C GLU A 37 -8.08 12.88 6.74
N THR A 38 -7.27 12.97 5.69
CA THR A 38 -7.67 13.51 4.37
C THR A 38 -8.90 12.82 3.80
N GLU A 39 -8.99 11.50 3.94
CA GLU A 39 -10.13 10.74 3.40
C GLU A 39 -11.42 10.99 4.20
N LYS A 40 -11.35 11.13 5.52
CA LYS A 40 -12.51 11.49 6.34
C LYS A 40 -13.00 12.90 6.02
N ALA A 41 -12.06 13.87 5.91
CA ALA A 41 -12.40 15.24 5.50
C ALA A 41 -13.06 15.27 4.12
N ARG A 42 -12.54 14.50 3.16
CA ARG A 42 -13.13 14.41 1.82
C ARG A 42 -14.54 13.82 1.87
N GLN A 43 -14.76 12.73 2.61
CA GLN A 43 -16.07 12.09 2.71
C GLN A 43 -17.13 13.03 3.27
N SER A 44 -16.76 13.89 4.22
CA SER A 44 -17.72 14.85 4.81
C SER A 44 -18.20 15.92 3.82
N ILE A 45 -17.38 16.26 2.82
CA ILE A 45 -17.71 17.30 1.83
C ILE A 45 -18.09 16.73 0.47
N ALA A 46 -17.81 15.46 0.19
CA ALA A 46 -18.01 14.83 -1.12
C ALA A 46 -19.46 14.96 -1.61
N ALA A 47 -20.42 14.65 -0.73
CA ALA A 47 -21.84 14.72 -1.07
C ALA A 47 -22.29 16.13 -1.46
N GLN A 48 -21.76 17.17 -0.82
CA GLN A 48 -22.08 18.57 -1.13
C GLN A 48 -21.46 19.00 -2.45
N ILE A 49 -20.22 18.58 -2.73
CA ILE A 49 -19.51 18.94 -3.96
C ILE A 49 -20.10 18.21 -5.17
N GLU A 50 -20.47 16.94 -5.02
CA GLU A 50 -21.08 16.15 -6.11
C GLU A 50 -22.50 16.61 -6.49
N GLN A 51 -23.18 17.33 -5.60
CA GLN A 51 -24.50 17.93 -5.87
C GLN A 51 -24.45 19.28 -6.58
N ILE A 52 -23.26 19.87 -6.75
CA ILE A 52 -23.12 21.15 -7.45
C ILE A 52 -23.50 20.98 -8.92
N PRO A 53 -24.51 21.70 -9.43
CA PRO A 53 -24.87 21.62 -10.84
C PRO A 53 -23.73 22.19 -11.70
N LEU A 54 -23.14 21.34 -12.51
CA LEU A 54 -22.09 21.74 -13.44
C LEU A 54 -22.70 22.09 -14.79
N PRO A 55 -22.23 23.14 -15.49
CA PRO A 55 -22.61 23.42 -16.85
C PRO A 55 -22.32 22.27 -17.80
N ASP A 56 -23.07 22.20 -18.92
CA ASP A 56 -22.85 21.17 -19.93
C ASP A 56 -21.39 21.13 -20.43
N GLY A 57 -20.81 19.93 -20.47
CA GLY A 57 -19.43 19.72 -20.88
C GLY A 57 -18.39 19.73 -19.75
N TYR A 58 -18.77 20.13 -18.53
CA TYR A 58 -17.87 20.05 -17.38
C TYR A 58 -18.01 18.72 -16.65
N LYS A 59 -16.87 18.20 -16.15
CA LYS A 59 -16.83 16.97 -15.36
C LYS A 59 -16.04 17.20 -14.10
N LEU A 60 -16.62 16.86 -12.95
CA LEU A 60 -15.93 16.84 -11.68
C LEU A 60 -15.11 15.56 -11.59
N GLN A 61 -13.83 15.69 -11.24
CA GLN A 61 -12.96 14.56 -11.04
C GLN A 61 -12.10 14.74 -9.79
N TRP A 62 -12.26 13.84 -8.85
CA TRP A 62 -11.40 13.79 -7.68
C TRP A 62 -10.00 13.37 -8.08
N GLN A 63 -9.01 14.17 -7.70
CA GLN A 63 -7.60 13.91 -7.97
C GLN A 63 -6.79 13.93 -6.68
N GLY A 64 -5.48 13.72 -6.78
CA GLY A 64 -4.57 13.71 -5.66
C GLY A 64 -4.31 12.30 -5.12
N GLU A 65 -4.07 12.19 -3.83
CA GLU A 65 -3.69 10.96 -3.14
C GLU A 65 -4.66 9.80 -3.39
N ARG A 66 -5.96 10.06 -3.37
CA ARG A 66 -6.97 9.03 -3.62
C ARG A 66 -6.86 8.40 -5.00
N ASN A 67 -6.72 9.22 -6.05
CA ASN A 67 -6.62 8.71 -7.42
C ASN A 67 -5.33 7.89 -7.60
N ALA A 68 -4.22 8.38 -7.02
CA ALA A 68 -2.95 7.65 -7.00
C ALA A 68 -3.08 6.34 -6.22
N SER A 69 -3.65 6.37 -5.02
CA SER A 69 -3.88 5.17 -4.19
C SER A 69 -4.79 4.16 -4.87
N THR A 70 -5.91 4.59 -5.47
CA THR A 70 -6.85 3.70 -6.16
C THR A 70 -6.20 3.05 -7.37
N LYS A 71 -5.45 3.79 -8.19
CA LYS A 71 -4.71 3.22 -9.31
C LYS A 71 -3.65 2.24 -8.86
N SER A 72 -2.86 2.60 -7.86
CA SER A 72 -1.83 1.70 -7.31
C SER A 72 -2.44 0.43 -6.74
N MET A 73 -3.57 0.53 -6.05
CA MET A 73 -4.31 -0.61 -5.53
C MET A 73 -4.80 -1.52 -6.65
N GLN A 74 -5.34 -0.95 -7.72
CA GLN A 74 -5.80 -1.72 -8.87
C GLN A 74 -4.66 -2.50 -9.54
N TYR A 75 -3.48 -1.88 -9.68
CA TYR A 75 -2.29 -2.55 -10.21
C TYR A 75 -1.78 -3.64 -9.26
N LEU A 76 -1.78 -3.39 -7.95
CA LEU A 76 -1.42 -4.39 -6.95
C LEU A 76 -2.32 -5.63 -7.06
N PHE A 77 -3.64 -5.45 -6.98
CA PHE A 77 -4.57 -6.57 -7.04
C PHE A 77 -4.53 -7.32 -8.37
N LYS A 78 -4.25 -6.64 -9.47
CA LYS A 78 -4.11 -7.28 -10.79
C LYS A 78 -2.89 -8.21 -10.86
N ASN A 79 -1.75 -7.79 -10.30
CA ASN A 79 -0.50 -8.53 -10.40
C ASN A 79 -0.23 -9.44 -9.19
N PHE A 80 -0.95 -9.24 -8.09
CA PHE A 80 -0.77 -9.99 -6.85
C PHE A 80 -0.94 -11.51 -6.99
N PRO A 81 -1.98 -12.03 -7.67
CA PRO A 81 -2.15 -13.48 -7.84
C PRO A 81 -0.97 -14.11 -8.60
N PHE A 82 -0.46 -13.42 -9.62
CA PHE A 82 0.72 -13.90 -10.37
C PHE A 82 1.96 -13.99 -9.48
N ALA A 83 2.20 -12.96 -8.65
CA ALA A 83 3.31 -12.95 -7.69
C ALA A 83 3.21 -14.08 -6.67
N ILE A 84 2.00 -14.37 -6.15
CA ILE A 84 1.77 -15.49 -5.22
C ILE A 84 2.07 -16.83 -5.88
N ILE A 85 1.59 -17.06 -7.08
CA ILE A 85 1.82 -18.32 -7.81
C ILE A 85 3.32 -18.53 -8.04
N LEU A 86 4.02 -17.48 -8.47
CA LEU A 86 5.46 -17.52 -8.69
C LEU A 86 6.21 -17.82 -7.37
N MET A 87 5.81 -17.17 -6.27
CA MET A 87 6.41 -17.39 -4.96
C MET A 87 6.20 -18.83 -4.47
N ILE A 88 4.98 -19.37 -4.59
CA ILE A 88 4.68 -20.76 -4.24
C ILE A 88 5.54 -21.73 -5.07
N SER A 89 5.66 -21.49 -6.37
CA SER A 89 6.46 -22.30 -7.27
C SER A 89 7.94 -22.34 -6.85
N ILE A 90 8.50 -21.19 -6.52
CA ILE A 90 9.88 -21.09 -6.05
C ILE A 90 10.06 -21.83 -4.71
N LEU A 91 9.13 -21.68 -3.77
CA LEU A 91 9.21 -22.36 -2.48
C LEU A 91 9.12 -23.89 -2.61
N ILE A 92 8.25 -24.40 -3.47
CA ILE A 92 8.15 -25.84 -3.74
C ILE A 92 9.44 -26.34 -4.38
N MET A 93 10.02 -25.59 -5.30
CA MET A 93 11.29 -25.95 -5.94
C MET A 93 12.46 -25.94 -4.94
N LEU A 94 12.47 -24.99 -4.00
CA LEU A 94 13.49 -24.86 -2.98
C LEU A 94 13.46 -26.02 -1.97
N PHE A 95 12.29 -26.29 -1.41
CA PHE A 95 12.15 -27.28 -0.34
C PHE A 95 11.95 -28.72 -0.84
N LYS A 96 11.65 -28.92 -2.14
CA LYS A 96 11.29 -30.22 -2.73
C LYS A 96 10.17 -30.94 -1.98
N ASP A 97 9.37 -30.19 -1.22
CA ASP A 97 8.27 -30.65 -0.40
C ASP A 97 7.15 -29.60 -0.42
N TYR A 98 5.91 -30.02 -0.41
CA TYR A 98 4.75 -29.11 -0.39
C TYR A 98 4.28 -28.74 1.03
N ARG A 99 4.64 -29.51 2.03
CA ARG A 99 4.21 -29.30 3.43
C ARG A 99 4.80 -28.05 4.05
N LYS A 100 6.09 -27.81 3.80
CA LYS A 100 6.83 -26.67 4.36
C LYS A 100 6.32 -25.32 3.89
N PRO A 101 6.08 -25.07 2.59
CA PRO A 101 5.44 -23.84 2.13
C PRO A 101 4.07 -23.59 2.74
N ILE A 102 3.25 -24.64 2.93
CA ILE A 102 1.91 -24.49 3.53
C ILE A 102 2.01 -23.94 4.95
N ILE A 103 2.96 -24.42 5.76
CA ILE A 103 3.17 -23.92 7.13
C ILE A 103 3.50 -22.43 7.11
N ILE A 104 4.41 -22.01 6.22
CA ILE A 104 4.79 -20.59 6.06
C ILE A 104 3.57 -19.73 5.67
N PHE A 105 2.73 -20.24 4.75
CA PHE A 105 1.51 -19.54 4.36
C PHE A 105 0.47 -19.45 5.48
N CYS A 106 0.39 -20.43 6.36
CA CYS A 106 -0.48 -20.40 7.54
C CYS A 106 -0.10 -19.28 8.53
N CYS A 107 1.11 -18.73 8.47
CA CYS A 107 1.49 -17.58 9.29
C CYS A 107 0.93 -16.25 8.75
N ILE A 108 0.56 -16.15 7.47
CA ILE A 108 0.05 -14.90 6.87
C ILE A 108 -1.25 -14.42 7.53
N PRO A 109 -2.27 -15.25 7.75
CA PRO A 109 -3.49 -14.81 8.46
C PRO A 109 -3.21 -14.23 9.84
N LEU A 110 -2.21 -14.76 10.55
CA LEU A 110 -1.83 -14.26 11.87
C LEU A 110 -1.30 -12.81 11.80
N VAL A 111 -0.56 -12.48 10.74
CA VAL A 111 -0.12 -11.11 10.48
C VAL A 111 -1.31 -10.16 10.33
N PHE A 112 -2.32 -10.56 9.56
CA PHE A 112 -3.53 -9.75 9.39
C PHE A 112 -4.24 -9.50 10.72
N VAL A 113 -4.36 -10.51 11.57
CA VAL A 113 -4.95 -10.36 12.91
C VAL A 113 -4.15 -9.34 13.73
N GLY A 114 -2.82 -9.42 13.72
CA GLY A 114 -1.96 -8.46 14.41
C GLY A 114 -2.11 -7.04 13.89
N VAL A 115 -2.11 -6.84 12.58
CA VAL A 115 -2.29 -5.53 11.96
C VAL A 115 -3.65 -4.94 12.28
N VAL A 116 -4.73 -5.72 12.19
CA VAL A 116 -6.09 -5.27 12.51
C VAL A 116 -6.20 -4.89 13.98
N ALA A 117 -5.62 -5.68 14.89
CA ALA A 117 -5.61 -5.37 16.32
C ALA A 117 -4.90 -4.03 16.61
N VAL A 118 -3.73 -3.79 16.04
CA VAL A 118 -3.00 -2.53 16.21
C VAL A 118 -3.77 -1.35 15.62
N MET A 119 -4.40 -1.53 14.44
CA MET A 119 -5.21 -0.48 13.80
C MET A 119 -6.43 -0.11 14.66
N LEU A 120 -7.10 -1.08 15.25
CA LEU A 120 -8.23 -0.86 16.15
C LEU A 120 -7.80 -0.14 17.43
N LEU A 121 -6.68 -0.53 18.02
CA LEU A 121 -6.16 0.10 19.24
C LEU A 121 -5.71 1.55 19.00
N THR A 122 -5.14 1.83 17.84
CA THR A 122 -4.67 3.16 17.48
C THR A 122 -5.76 4.07 16.88
N GLY A 123 -6.93 3.53 16.57
CA GLY A 123 -8.02 4.27 15.92
C GLY A 123 -7.68 4.81 14.53
N LYS A 124 -6.61 4.29 13.91
CA LYS A 124 -6.17 4.69 12.57
C LYS A 124 -7.00 3.97 11.50
N THR A 125 -7.27 4.67 10.40
CA THR A 125 -7.97 4.05 9.28
C THR A 125 -7.00 3.27 8.39
N PHE A 126 -7.52 2.21 7.77
CA PHE A 126 -6.77 1.36 6.87
C PHE A 126 -6.59 2.05 5.52
N ASN A 127 -5.49 2.78 5.37
CA ASN A 127 -5.15 3.53 4.17
C ASN A 127 -4.15 2.77 3.28
N PHE A 128 -3.81 3.35 2.12
CA PHE A 128 -2.86 2.74 1.17
C PHE A 128 -1.49 2.46 1.81
N VAL A 129 -1.01 3.36 2.66
CA VAL A 129 0.30 3.20 3.35
C VAL A 129 0.28 2.00 4.29
N ALA A 130 -0.83 1.80 5.02
CA ALA A 130 -1.01 0.64 5.90
C ALA A 130 -0.98 -0.68 5.12
N ILE A 131 -1.56 -0.71 3.91
CA ILE A 131 -1.55 -1.89 3.05
C ILE A 131 -0.13 -2.21 2.59
N VAL A 132 0.62 -1.20 2.12
CA VAL A 132 2.03 -1.38 1.72
C VAL A 132 2.88 -1.85 2.91
N GLY A 133 2.68 -1.27 4.09
CA GLY A 133 3.32 -1.71 5.33
C GLY A 133 3.00 -3.15 5.69
N THR A 134 1.73 -3.56 5.57
CA THR A 134 1.29 -4.94 5.81
C THR A 134 1.95 -5.91 4.83
N LEU A 135 2.05 -5.55 3.54
CA LEU A 135 2.74 -6.36 2.54
C LEU A 135 4.22 -6.52 2.86
N GLY A 136 4.87 -5.44 3.31
CA GLY A 136 6.26 -5.49 3.77
C GLY A 136 6.45 -6.42 4.98
N LEU A 137 5.54 -6.36 5.96
CA LEU A 137 5.55 -7.21 7.14
C LEU A 137 5.35 -8.70 6.75
N ILE A 138 4.40 -8.99 5.85
CA ILE A 138 4.20 -10.35 5.31
C ILE A 138 5.50 -10.85 4.65
N GLY A 139 6.15 -10.02 3.83
CA GLY A 139 7.41 -10.39 3.18
C GLY A 139 8.52 -10.71 4.17
N MET A 140 8.63 -9.95 5.26
CA MET A 140 9.61 -10.18 6.33
C MET A 140 9.34 -11.51 7.05
N ILE A 141 8.07 -11.80 7.39
CA ILE A 141 7.70 -13.06 8.06
C ILE A 141 7.95 -14.27 7.16
N ILE A 142 7.62 -14.16 5.87
CA ILE A 142 7.90 -15.23 4.90
C ILE A 142 9.41 -15.48 4.82
N LYS A 143 10.23 -14.41 4.72
CA LYS A 143 11.69 -14.55 4.72
C LYS A 143 12.19 -15.27 5.97
N ASN A 144 11.77 -14.84 7.15
CA ASN A 144 12.18 -15.47 8.41
C ASN A 144 11.68 -16.92 8.49
N GLY A 145 10.45 -17.20 8.04
CA GLY A 145 9.90 -18.55 7.99
C GLY A 145 10.67 -19.48 7.05
N ILE A 146 11.16 -18.98 5.92
CA ILE A 146 12.00 -19.77 4.98
C ILE A 146 13.32 -20.15 5.65
N VAL A 147 14.01 -19.16 6.23
CA VAL A 147 15.30 -19.39 6.89
C VAL A 147 15.16 -20.38 8.05
N LEU A 148 14.15 -20.19 8.90
CA LEU A 148 13.88 -21.08 10.02
C LEU A 148 13.57 -22.53 9.56
N MET A 149 12.75 -22.67 8.53
CA MET A 149 12.37 -23.98 8.00
C MET A 149 13.55 -24.70 7.32
N ASP A 150 14.44 -23.95 6.68
CA ASP A 150 15.66 -24.50 6.07
C ASP A 150 16.61 -25.03 7.15
N GLU A 151 16.83 -24.26 8.20
CA GLU A 151 17.67 -24.65 9.33
C GLU A 151 17.12 -25.87 10.09
N ILE A 152 15.81 -25.90 10.35
CA ILE A 152 15.14 -27.07 10.94
C ILE A 152 15.38 -28.32 10.08
N THR A 153 15.27 -28.18 8.76
CA THR A 153 15.46 -29.27 7.82
C THR A 153 16.90 -29.77 7.86
N LEU A 154 17.85 -28.86 7.93
CA LEU A 154 19.27 -29.18 8.02
C LEU A 154 19.57 -29.98 9.31
N GLN A 155 19.09 -29.52 10.47
CA GLN A 155 19.29 -30.18 11.74
C GLN A 155 18.66 -31.60 11.80
N ILE A 156 17.45 -31.75 11.25
CA ILE A 156 16.79 -33.04 11.11
C ILE A 156 17.60 -33.96 10.21
N SER A 157 18.22 -33.48 9.14
CA SER A 157 19.08 -34.26 8.25
C SER A 157 20.36 -34.73 8.95
N GLN A 158 20.81 -34.03 9.98
CA GLN A 158 21.96 -34.38 10.84
C GLN A 158 21.59 -35.37 11.96
N GLY A 159 20.31 -35.79 12.03
CA GLY A 159 19.86 -36.78 13.02
C GLY A 159 19.33 -36.19 14.33
N VAL A 160 19.16 -34.88 14.41
CA VAL A 160 18.54 -34.20 15.56
C VAL A 160 17.05 -34.46 15.56
N GLU A 161 16.48 -34.76 16.72
CA GLU A 161 15.05 -34.97 16.89
C GLU A 161 14.26 -33.65 16.55
N PRO A 162 13.17 -33.71 15.78
CA PRO A 162 12.46 -32.53 15.29
C PRO A 162 12.04 -31.53 16.37
N VAL A 163 11.62 -32.00 17.53
CA VAL A 163 11.24 -31.16 18.67
C VAL A 163 12.42 -30.43 19.27
N THR A 164 13.56 -31.15 19.42
CA THR A 164 14.79 -30.58 19.95
C THR A 164 15.39 -29.54 18.98
N ALA A 165 15.35 -29.81 17.68
CA ALA A 165 15.76 -28.84 16.64
C ALA A 165 14.93 -27.55 16.70
N LEU A 166 13.61 -27.66 16.85
CA LEU A 166 12.71 -26.52 16.97
C LEU A 166 13.01 -25.67 18.22
N ILE A 167 13.19 -26.32 19.38
CA ILE A 167 13.46 -25.63 20.65
C ILE A 167 14.83 -24.93 20.60
N CYS A 168 15.84 -25.58 20.08
CA CYS A 168 17.19 -25.03 19.96
C CYS A 168 17.18 -23.77 19.07
N LEU A 169 16.48 -23.81 17.95
CA LEU A 169 16.39 -22.67 17.02
C LEU A 169 15.61 -21.50 17.58
N LEU A 170 14.51 -21.74 18.27
CA LEU A 170 13.76 -20.67 18.94
C LEU A 170 14.64 -19.96 19.97
N TYR A 171 15.43 -20.70 20.74
CA TYR A 171 16.32 -20.11 21.74
C TYR A 171 17.48 -19.33 21.12
N THR A 172 17.98 -19.77 19.97
CA THR A 172 19.12 -19.14 19.28
C THR A 172 18.65 -17.89 18.51
N SER A 173 17.41 -17.89 17.98
CA SER A 173 16.82 -16.75 17.29
C SER A 173 16.53 -15.60 18.26
N ASP A 174 16.01 -15.87 19.46
CA ASP A 174 15.78 -14.86 20.49
C ASP A 174 17.09 -14.21 20.95
N ALA A 175 18.18 -14.98 21.07
CA ALA A 175 19.48 -14.45 21.46
C ALA A 175 20.14 -13.56 20.39
N ALA A 176 19.82 -13.76 19.11
CA ALA A 176 20.34 -12.96 18.01
C ALA A 176 19.58 -11.62 17.81
N ASP A 177 18.37 -11.52 18.33
CA ASP A 177 17.57 -10.28 18.28
C ASP A 177 17.86 -9.33 19.46
N GLU A 178 18.65 -9.78 20.47
CA GLU A 178 19.06 -8.98 21.62
C GLU A 178 20.43 -8.27 21.48
N GLU A 179 21.19 -8.49 20.40
CA GLU A 179 22.42 -7.76 20.08
C GLU A 179 22.16 -6.64 19.02
#